data_e6892636d8f183c486fb774fcfab829f
#
_entry.id   e6892636d8f183c486fb774fcfab829f
#
_cell.length_a   1.000
_cell.length_b   1.000
_cell.length_c   1.000
_cell.angle_alpha   90.00
_cell.angle_beta   90.00
_cell.angle_gamma   90.00
#
_symmetry.space_group_name_H-M   'P 1'
#
loop_
_entity.id
_entity.type
_entity.pdbx_description
1 polymer ?
#
loop_
_entity_poly.entity_id
_entity_poly.type
_entity_poly.pdbx_seq_one_letter_code
_entity_poly.pdbx_strand_id
1 'polypeptide(L)'
;MRLRWLVLLLLLAVAGVTWLVLSPAPAVRQGPLMVTIPPHEGLLGIAGRLVEAQVIRSRLAFVAAVVVRGVPRSLKAGEYEVVRDATTWDIVGLLESGRVRQHAILHPEGATVAELARALEAERLAGVEAVAHAAADRKFLDASGIEGPSVEGYLFPDTYQFVRGMTPEEMLGKMVQRMRAKLTPEIRGRASDRGLSTHQLLTLASIIEREAVVKDEQRLISAVFWNRLKIGMPLQADPTVQYAVAKERRALSRADLAIDHPFNTYAHAGLPPGPIASPGLEAIQAALDPAPVKYLYFVARDDRRHHFSMTVQEHNAAVTRYRLSRR
;
A
#
# COMPACT_ATOMS: atom_id res chain seq x y z
N MET A 1 47.68 -49.84 12.64
CA MET A 1 47.27 -49.06 13.83
C MET A 1 46.84 -47.62 13.47
N ARG A 2 47.58 -46.83 12.72
CA ARG A 2 47.29 -45.41 12.37
C ARG A 2 45.98 -45.23 11.59
N LEU A 3 45.66 -46.11 10.64
CA LEU A 3 44.41 -46.04 9.86
C LEU A 3 43.14 -46.22 10.70
N ARG A 4 43.16 -47.13 11.69
CA ARG A 4 41.99 -47.33 12.61
C ARG A 4 41.73 -46.09 13.47
N TRP A 5 42.77 -45.41 13.92
CA TRP A 5 42.60 -44.15 14.68
C TRP A 5 42.06 -43.02 13.80
N LEU A 6 42.49 -42.88 12.53
CA LEU A 6 41.98 -41.91 11.60
C LEU A 6 40.49 -42.11 11.30
N VAL A 7 40.09 -43.37 11.10
CA VAL A 7 38.68 -43.73 10.89
C VAL A 7 37.83 -43.41 12.14
N LEU A 8 38.34 -43.72 13.33
CA LEU A 8 37.63 -43.38 14.57
C LEU A 8 37.46 -41.89 14.75
N LEU A 9 38.51 -41.10 14.53
CA LEU A 9 38.44 -39.64 14.56
C LEU A 9 37.46 -39.06 13.56
N LEU A 10 37.42 -39.59 12.34
CA LEU A 10 36.46 -39.19 11.34
C LEU A 10 35.01 -39.47 11.77
N LEU A 11 34.79 -40.69 12.31
CA LEU A 11 33.44 -41.04 12.81
C LEU A 11 32.99 -40.16 13.98
N LEU A 12 33.91 -39.83 14.90
CA LEU A 12 33.61 -38.90 15.98
C LEU A 12 33.32 -37.48 15.49
N ALA A 13 34.07 -37.00 14.49
CA ALA A 13 33.83 -35.71 13.87
C ALA A 13 32.45 -35.67 13.17
N VAL A 14 32.11 -36.71 12.40
CA VAL A 14 30.78 -36.86 11.75
C VAL A 14 29.67 -36.90 12.79
N ALA A 15 29.82 -37.70 13.86
CA ALA A 15 28.86 -37.77 14.95
C ALA A 15 28.66 -36.41 15.66
N GLY A 16 29.75 -35.69 15.90
CA GLY A 16 29.72 -34.36 16.50
C GLY A 16 29.00 -33.33 15.63
N VAL A 17 29.27 -33.32 14.30
CA VAL A 17 28.57 -32.44 13.36
C VAL A 17 27.09 -32.82 13.29
N THR A 18 26.76 -34.11 13.20
CA THR A 18 25.38 -34.59 13.18
C THR A 18 24.61 -34.14 14.44
N TRP A 19 25.24 -34.28 15.59
CA TRP A 19 24.65 -33.81 16.84
C TRP A 19 24.41 -32.29 16.83
N LEU A 20 25.36 -31.50 16.35
CA LEU A 20 25.22 -30.03 16.24
C LEU A 20 24.12 -29.62 15.25
N VAL A 21 23.90 -30.41 14.20
CA VAL A 21 22.84 -30.15 13.20
C VAL A 21 21.46 -30.52 13.72
N LEU A 22 21.34 -31.64 14.46
CA LEU A 22 20.07 -32.18 14.88
C LEU A 22 19.66 -31.78 16.32
N SER A 23 20.55 -31.12 17.09
CA SER A 23 20.20 -30.59 18.41
C SER A 23 19.83 -29.10 18.31
N PRO A 24 18.77 -28.67 19.04
CA PRO A 24 18.40 -27.26 19.09
C PRO A 24 19.47 -26.41 19.77
N ALA A 25 19.57 -25.14 19.44
CA ALA A 25 20.43 -24.21 20.12
C ALA A 25 19.97 -24.01 21.58
N PRO A 26 20.89 -23.70 22.53
CA PRO A 26 20.49 -23.43 23.92
C PRO A 26 19.55 -22.23 23.94
N ALA A 27 18.32 -22.45 24.38
CA ALA A 27 17.34 -21.37 24.44
C ALA A 27 17.65 -20.45 25.63
N VAL A 28 18.13 -19.24 25.36
CA VAL A 28 18.43 -18.21 26.35
C VAL A 28 17.21 -17.31 26.63
N ARG A 29 16.19 -17.30 25.79
CA ARG A 29 15.03 -16.38 25.87
C ARG A 29 13.70 -17.12 25.84
N GLN A 30 12.67 -16.52 26.46
CA GLN A 30 11.28 -16.98 26.33
C GLN A 30 10.66 -16.41 25.06
N GLY A 31 10.08 -17.26 24.20
CA GLY A 31 9.39 -16.90 22.97
C GLY A 31 10.17 -17.14 21.68
N PRO A 32 9.51 -16.97 20.50
CA PRO A 32 10.14 -17.13 19.20
C PRO A 32 11.19 -16.03 18.97
N LEU A 33 12.23 -16.39 18.24
CA LEU A 33 13.32 -15.48 17.88
C LEU A 33 13.12 -14.95 16.44
N MET A 34 13.23 -13.62 16.30
CA MET A 34 13.19 -12.99 14.96
C MET A 34 14.59 -12.86 14.40
N VAL A 35 14.81 -13.40 13.22
CA VAL A 35 16.08 -13.31 12.49
C VAL A 35 15.85 -12.72 11.11
N THR A 36 16.60 -11.67 10.78
CA THR A 36 16.54 -11.03 9.47
C THR A 36 17.74 -11.45 8.61
N ILE A 37 17.50 -12.02 7.46
CA ILE A 37 18.50 -12.36 6.45
C ILE A 37 18.41 -11.33 5.32
N PRO A 38 19.42 -10.45 5.16
CA PRO A 38 19.44 -9.45 4.08
C PRO A 38 19.46 -10.07 2.68
N PRO A 39 18.98 -9.36 1.65
CA PRO A 39 19.17 -9.75 0.27
C PRO A 39 20.67 -9.86 -0.08
N HIS A 40 21.00 -10.79 -0.95
CA HIS A 40 22.38 -11.00 -1.47
C HIS A 40 23.46 -11.36 -0.43
N GLU A 41 23.07 -11.76 0.78
CA GLU A 41 24.02 -12.23 1.77
C GLU A 41 24.53 -13.64 1.43
N GLY A 42 25.85 -13.81 1.46
CA GLY A 42 26.47 -15.11 1.20
C GLY A 42 26.27 -16.12 2.32
N LEU A 43 26.43 -17.42 2.02
CA LEU A 43 26.19 -18.53 2.95
C LEU A 43 26.92 -18.36 4.31
N LEU A 44 28.17 -17.90 4.30
CA LEU A 44 28.96 -17.68 5.53
C LEU A 44 28.44 -16.47 6.33
N GLY A 45 27.93 -15.44 5.67
CA GLY A 45 27.29 -14.30 6.32
C GLY A 45 26.01 -14.72 7.02
N ILE A 46 25.15 -15.48 6.31
CA ILE A 46 23.93 -16.06 6.88
C ILE A 46 24.25 -16.90 8.13
N ALA A 47 25.27 -17.81 8.02
CA ALA A 47 25.71 -18.62 9.14
C ALA A 47 26.16 -17.77 10.34
N GLY A 48 26.88 -16.66 10.05
CA GLY A 48 27.32 -15.70 11.08
C GLY A 48 26.16 -15.09 11.85
N ARG A 49 25.16 -14.54 11.11
CA ARG A 49 23.94 -13.93 11.71
C ARG A 49 23.16 -14.92 12.56
N LEU A 50 22.99 -16.16 12.07
CA LEU A 50 22.27 -17.20 12.81
C LEU A 50 22.95 -17.56 14.13
N VAL A 51 24.31 -17.57 14.17
CA VAL A 51 25.09 -17.77 15.40
C VAL A 51 24.96 -16.55 16.32
N GLU A 52 25.10 -15.33 15.81
CA GLU A 52 24.93 -14.08 16.56
C GLU A 52 23.53 -13.95 17.18
N ALA A 53 22.50 -14.36 16.40
CA ALA A 53 21.12 -14.45 16.87
C ALA A 53 20.87 -15.62 17.84
N GLN A 54 21.88 -16.47 18.08
CA GLN A 54 21.80 -17.63 18.98
C GLN A 54 20.73 -18.66 18.56
N VAL A 55 20.40 -18.75 17.27
CA VAL A 55 19.46 -19.74 16.73
C VAL A 55 20.13 -21.02 16.26
N ILE A 56 21.44 -20.97 16.01
CA ILE A 56 22.28 -22.14 15.75
C ILE A 56 23.54 -22.12 16.62
N ARG A 57 24.13 -23.28 16.85
CA ARG A 57 25.34 -23.45 17.68
C ARG A 57 26.65 -23.20 16.90
N SER A 58 26.67 -23.54 15.62
CA SER A 58 27.91 -23.61 14.83
C SER A 58 27.69 -23.20 13.39
N ARG A 59 28.54 -22.30 12.88
CA ARG A 59 28.58 -21.90 11.46
C ARG A 59 28.88 -23.11 10.56
N LEU A 60 29.83 -23.95 10.99
CA LEU A 60 30.25 -25.13 10.22
C LEU A 60 29.13 -26.18 10.12
N ALA A 61 28.39 -26.41 11.23
CA ALA A 61 27.23 -27.31 11.21
C ALA A 61 26.14 -26.83 10.27
N PHE A 62 25.88 -25.52 10.25
CA PHE A 62 24.91 -24.92 9.29
C PHE A 62 25.36 -25.11 7.85
N VAL A 63 26.63 -24.79 7.53
CA VAL A 63 27.17 -24.98 6.18
C VAL A 63 27.09 -26.44 5.76
N ALA A 64 27.46 -27.37 6.66
CA ALA A 64 27.35 -28.80 6.40
C ALA A 64 25.90 -29.23 6.12
N ALA A 65 24.94 -28.77 6.92
CA ALA A 65 23.53 -29.06 6.71
C ALA A 65 23.01 -28.53 5.36
N VAL A 66 23.41 -27.31 4.96
CA VAL A 66 23.05 -26.72 3.67
C VAL A 66 23.63 -27.51 2.50
N VAL A 67 24.89 -27.95 2.62
CA VAL A 67 25.56 -28.76 1.58
C VAL A 67 24.92 -30.14 1.47
N VAL A 68 24.69 -30.82 2.59
CA VAL A 68 24.04 -32.16 2.63
C VAL A 68 22.62 -32.09 2.04
N ARG A 69 21.89 -31.00 2.31
CA ARG A 69 20.54 -30.77 1.76
C ARG A 69 20.55 -30.36 0.28
N GLY A 70 21.71 -29.96 -0.26
CA GLY A 70 21.85 -29.56 -1.65
C GLY A 70 21.26 -28.19 -2.00
N VAL A 71 21.13 -27.28 -1.02
CA VAL A 71 20.42 -26.00 -1.17
C VAL A 71 21.27 -24.72 -0.95
N PRO A 72 22.57 -24.69 -1.35
CA PRO A 72 23.46 -23.55 -1.03
C PRO A 72 23.03 -22.24 -1.72
N ARG A 73 22.21 -22.30 -2.77
CA ARG A 73 21.71 -21.15 -3.54
C ARG A 73 20.21 -20.91 -3.39
N SER A 74 19.53 -21.72 -2.58
CA SER A 74 18.07 -21.68 -2.45
C SER A 74 17.61 -21.02 -1.15
N LEU A 75 18.54 -20.54 -0.32
CA LEU A 75 18.21 -19.85 0.91
C LEU A 75 17.67 -18.45 0.58
N LYS A 76 16.49 -18.14 1.08
CA LYS A 76 15.78 -16.89 0.75
C LYS A 76 16.04 -15.82 1.81
N ALA A 77 16.20 -14.58 1.36
CA ALA A 77 16.26 -13.41 2.23
C ALA A 77 14.89 -13.11 2.85
N GLY A 78 14.87 -12.44 4.01
CA GLY A 78 13.65 -12.04 4.69
C GLY A 78 13.75 -12.11 6.21
N GLU A 79 12.65 -11.82 6.88
CA GLU A 79 12.51 -11.91 8.33
C GLU A 79 11.84 -13.25 8.69
N TYR A 80 12.51 -14.01 9.53
CA TYR A 80 12.08 -15.34 9.93
C TYR A 80 11.77 -15.41 11.41
N GLU A 81 10.66 -16.03 11.73
CA GLU A 81 10.30 -16.39 13.08
C GLU A 81 10.80 -17.82 13.35
N VAL A 82 11.85 -17.94 14.17
CA VAL A 82 12.45 -19.24 14.51
C VAL A 82 11.85 -19.71 15.84
N VAL A 83 11.20 -20.89 15.78
CA VAL A 83 10.66 -21.53 16.98
C VAL A 83 11.77 -21.99 17.90
N ARG A 84 11.47 -22.05 19.21
CA ARG A 84 12.47 -22.26 20.27
C ARG A 84 13.28 -23.55 20.12
N ASP A 85 12.64 -24.63 19.69
CA ASP A 85 13.25 -25.96 19.64
C ASP A 85 13.71 -26.32 18.22
N ALA A 86 13.84 -25.31 17.32
CA ALA A 86 14.31 -25.54 15.97
C ALA A 86 15.76 -26.03 15.97
N THR A 87 16.01 -27.11 15.28
CA THR A 87 17.34 -27.62 14.99
C THR A 87 17.98 -26.80 13.84
N THR A 88 19.29 -26.91 13.67
CA THR A 88 19.96 -26.31 12.49
C THR A 88 19.35 -26.83 11.18
N TRP A 89 18.93 -28.11 11.16
CA TRP A 89 18.26 -28.71 9.99
C TRP A 89 16.90 -28.06 9.69
N ASP A 90 16.10 -27.79 10.72
CA ASP A 90 14.82 -27.09 10.59
C ASP A 90 14.99 -25.66 10.09
N ILE A 91 16.02 -24.95 10.58
CA ILE A 91 16.35 -23.60 10.16
C ILE A 91 16.76 -23.56 8.66
N VAL A 92 17.59 -24.52 8.21
CA VAL A 92 17.89 -24.64 6.78
C VAL A 92 16.60 -24.83 5.97
N GLY A 93 15.69 -25.73 6.42
CA GLY A 93 14.40 -25.93 5.76
C GLY A 93 13.49 -24.70 5.79
N LEU A 94 13.51 -23.93 6.86
CA LEU A 94 12.77 -22.68 6.98
C LEU A 94 13.28 -21.65 5.96
N LEU A 95 14.60 -21.44 5.88
CA LEU A 95 15.23 -20.52 4.93
C LEU A 95 15.04 -20.94 3.47
N GLU A 96 15.11 -22.25 3.18
CA GLU A 96 14.84 -22.82 1.86
C GLU A 96 13.39 -22.59 1.44
N SER A 97 12.42 -22.85 2.32
CA SER A 97 11.01 -22.68 2.03
C SER A 97 10.64 -21.20 1.77
N GLY A 98 11.37 -20.27 2.36
CA GLY A 98 11.08 -18.83 2.27
C GLY A 98 9.80 -18.44 2.98
N ARG A 99 9.41 -19.16 4.03
CA ARG A 99 8.28 -18.78 4.90
C ARG A 99 8.67 -17.60 5.78
N VAL A 100 8.82 -16.45 5.15
CA VAL A 100 9.16 -15.18 5.79
C VAL A 100 7.95 -14.60 6.50
N ARG A 101 8.22 -13.82 7.56
CA ARG A 101 7.19 -13.06 8.24
C ARG A 101 6.59 -12.03 7.29
N GLN A 102 5.27 -12.01 7.24
CA GLN A 102 4.50 -11.03 6.47
C GLN A 102 3.96 -9.95 7.40
N HIS A 103 3.97 -8.72 6.92
CA HIS A 103 3.41 -7.56 7.59
C HIS A 103 2.16 -7.13 6.82
N ALA A 104 1.02 -7.17 7.49
CA ALA A 104 -0.26 -6.77 6.91
C ALA A 104 -0.38 -5.24 6.96
N ILE A 105 -0.44 -4.60 5.79
CA ILE A 105 -0.64 -3.16 5.64
C ILE A 105 -2.02 -2.92 5.05
N LEU A 106 -2.90 -2.31 5.83
CA LEU A 106 -4.19 -1.84 5.35
C LEU A 106 -4.01 -0.52 4.61
N HIS A 107 -4.42 -0.47 3.34
CA HIS A 107 -4.58 0.75 2.57
C HIS A 107 -6.08 0.98 2.33
N PRO A 108 -6.75 1.84 3.12
CA PRO A 108 -8.19 2.00 3.05
C PRO A 108 -8.63 2.85 1.84
N GLU A 109 -9.91 2.77 1.50
CA GLU A 109 -10.53 3.66 0.50
C GLU A 109 -10.36 5.13 0.92
N GLY A 110 -10.04 5.98 -0.04
CA GLY A 110 -9.78 7.40 0.17
C GLY A 110 -8.43 7.72 0.84
N ALA A 111 -7.55 6.74 1.05
CA ALA A 111 -6.20 6.99 1.55
C ALA A 111 -5.28 7.55 0.46
N THR A 112 -4.31 8.36 0.87
CA THR A 112 -3.28 8.94 0.01
C THR A 112 -1.99 8.13 0.03
N VAL A 113 -1.11 8.36 -0.95
CA VAL A 113 0.27 7.83 -0.95
C VAL A 113 1.03 8.25 0.32
N ALA A 114 0.80 9.49 0.79
CA ALA A 114 1.44 9.97 2.02
C ALA A 114 0.97 9.21 3.27
N GLU A 115 -0.32 8.84 3.35
CA GLU A 115 -0.85 7.99 4.43
C GLU A 115 -0.27 6.59 4.37
N LEU A 116 -0.15 6.00 3.17
CA LEU A 116 0.52 4.70 2.96
C LEU A 116 1.98 4.75 3.39
N ALA A 117 2.73 5.78 3.00
CA ALA A 117 4.15 5.94 3.35
C ALA A 117 4.35 5.96 4.86
N ARG A 118 3.50 6.67 5.60
CA ARG A 118 3.53 6.67 7.08
C ARG A 118 3.22 5.29 7.67
N ALA A 119 2.28 4.55 7.08
CA ALA A 119 1.94 3.20 7.54
C ALA A 119 3.11 2.21 7.31
N LEU A 120 3.79 2.30 6.17
CA LEU A 120 4.97 1.49 5.86
C LEU A 120 6.15 1.81 6.78
N GLU A 121 6.35 3.08 7.12
CA GLU A 121 7.40 3.51 8.06
C GLU A 121 7.11 3.04 9.49
N ALA A 122 5.87 3.12 9.95
CA ALA A 122 5.46 2.63 11.27
C ALA A 122 5.77 1.13 11.45
N GLU A 123 5.60 0.34 10.39
CA GLU A 123 5.96 -1.08 10.35
C GLU A 123 7.45 -1.33 10.00
N ARG A 124 8.25 -0.28 9.83
CA ARG A 124 9.68 -0.32 9.47
C ARG A 124 9.93 -1.11 8.17
N LEU A 125 9.02 -1.01 7.21
CA LEU A 125 9.13 -1.64 5.90
C LEU A 125 9.83 -0.72 4.90
N ALA A 126 9.47 0.56 4.89
CA ALA A 126 10.11 1.58 4.05
C ALA A 126 9.96 2.97 4.69
N GLY A 127 10.94 3.84 4.52
CA GLY A 127 10.87 5.23 4.97
C GLY A 127 9.94 6.08 4.11
N VAL A 128 9.32 7.11 4.71
CA VAL A 128 8.37 8.01 4.03
C VAL A 128 8.96 8.61 2.76
N GLU A 129 10.20 9.13 2.83
CA GLU A 129 10.86 9.76 1.68
C GLU A 129 11.13 8.78 0.54
N ALA A 130 11.54 7.55 0.86
CA ALA A 130 11.78 6.50 -0.14
C ALA A 130 10.50 6.12 -0.88
N VAL A 131 9.37 6.00 -0.16
CA VAL A 131 8.07 5.73 -0.75
C VAL A 131 7.61 6.90 -1.62
N ALA A 132 7.75 8.14 -1.14
CA ALA A 132 7.38 9.33 -1.90
C ALA A 132 8.21 9.46 -3.19
N HIS A 133 9.52 9.18 -3.12
CA HIS A 133 10.40 9.16 -4.30
C HIS A 133 9.96 8.10 -5.31
N ALA A 134 9.77 6.85 -4.87
CA ALA A 134 9.33 5.76 -5.75
C ALA A 134 7.94 6.04 -6.37
N ALA A 135 7.04 6.66 -5.61
CA ALA A 135 5.70 7.03 -6.07
C ALA A 135 5.69 8.06 -7.21
N ALA A 136 6.75 8.87 -7.33
CA ALA A 136 6.92 9.90 -8.37
C ALA A 136 8.04 9.55 -9.38
N ASP A 137 8.68 8.39 -9.25
CA ASP A 137 9.76 7.99 -10.16
C ASP A 137 9.24 7.77 -11.58
N ARG A 138 9.77 8.54 -12.54
CA ARG A 138 9.28 8.53 -13.92
C ARG A 138 9.44 7.17 -14.59
N LYS A 139 10.52 6.43 -14.31
CA LYS A 139 10.74 5.10 -14.88
C LYS A 139 9.71 4.10 -14.37
N PHE A 140 9.40 4.16 -13.07
CA PHE A 140 8.37 3.34 -12.46
C PHE A 140 6.99 3.67 -13.01
N LEU A 141 6.65 4.95 -13.16
CA LEU A 141 5.37 5.40 -13.71
C LEU A 141 5.20 4.94 -15.17
N ASP A 142 6.22 5.12 -16.02
CA ASP A 142 6.20 4.71 -17.42
C ASP A 142 6.07 3.18 -17.56
N ALA A 143 6.85 2.41 -16.82
CA ALA A 143 6.75 0.95 -16.78
C ALA A 143 5.37 0.49 -16.26
N SER A 144 4.77 1.29 -15.40
CA SER A 144 3.43 1.11 -14.87
C SER A 144 2.33 1.74 -15.73
N GLY A 145 2.60 2.30 -16.91
CA GLY A 145 1.61 2.92 -17.79
C GLY A 145 0.74 3.97 -17.09
N ILE A 146 1.34 4.73 -16.17
CA ILE A 146 0.67 5.79 -15.40
C ILE A 146 0.96 7.13 -16.06
N GLU A 147 -0.09 7.82 -16.53
CA GLU A 147 0.03 9.10 -17.21
C GLU A 147 0.28 10.29 -16.26
N GLY A 148 -0.07 10.13 -14.98
CA GLY A 148 0.05 11.18 -13.96
C GLY A 148 1.46 11.41 -13.44
N PRO A 149 1.66 12.44 -12.59
CA PRO A 149 2.95 12.75 -11.98
C PRO A 149 3.33 11.81 -10.83
N SER A 150 2.40 10.98 -10.36
CA SER A 150 2.62 10.02 -9.28
C SER A 150 1.66 8.84 -9.39
N VAL A 151 1.86 7.83 -8.53
CA VAL A 151 0.94 6.69 -8.38
C VAL A 151 -0.33 7.03 -7.60
N GLU A 152 -0.54 8.28 -7.18
CA GLU A 152 -1.75 8.68 -6.45
C GLU A 152 -3.01 8.28 -7.23
N GLY A 153 -3.94 7.62 -6.52
CA GLY A 153 -5.17 7.08 -7.11
C GLY A 153 -5.02 5.77 -7.90
N TYR A 154 -3.78 5.31 -8.16
CA TYR A 154 -3.51 4.05 -8.85
C TYR A 154 -3.21 2.88 -7.90
N LEU A 155 -3.23 3.12 -6.60
CA LEU A 155 -3.07 2.10 -5.57
C LEU A 155 -4.45 1.60 -5.15
N PHE A 156 -4.78 0.33 -5.42
CA PHE A 156 -6.12 -0.18 -5.05
C PHE A 156 -6.22 -0.35 -3.53
N PRO A 157 -7.32 0.09 -2.90
CA PRO A 157 -7.56 -0.14 -1.47
C PRO A 157 -7.73 -1.63 -1.17
N ASP A 158 -6.85 -2.17 -0.32
CA ASP A 158 -6.88 -3.57 0.13
C ASP A 158 -5.95 -3.75 1.34
N THR A 159 -5.91 -4.96 1.90
CA THR A 159 -4.88 -5.36 2.87
C THR A 159 -3.77 -6.11 2.16
N TYR A 160 -2.57 -5.54 2.16
CA TYR A 160 -1.41 -6.09 1.48
C TYR A 160 -0.48 -6.79 2.44
N GLN A 161 0.06 -7.93 2.02
CA GLN A 161 1.10 -8.64 2.74
C GLN A 161 2.46 -8.28 2.15
N PHE A 162 3.26 -7.55 2.92
CA PHE A 162 4.62 -7.19 2.54
C PHE A 162 5.63 -7.93 3.41
N VAL A 163 6.83 -8.13 2.87
CA VAL A 163 7.93 -8.75 3.59
C VAL A 163 9.07 -7.74 3.75
N ARG A 164 9.80 -7.83 4.84
CA ARG A 164 10.96 -6.98 5.06
C ARG A 164 12.02 -7.20 3.99
N GLY A 165 12.58 -6.12 3.47
CA GLY A 165 13.55 -6.15 2.36
C GLY A 165 12.95 -5.96 0.97
N MET A 166 11.61 -5.87 0.83
CA MET A 166 10.99 -5.39 -0.41
C MET A 166 11.32 -3.91 -0.63
N THR A 167 11.56 -3.52 -1.88
CA THR A 167 11.71 -2.11 -2.24
C THR A 167 10.36 -1.39 -2.27
N PRO A 168 10.32 -0.06 -2.13
CA PRO A 168 9.10 0.71 -2.30
C PRO A 168 8.41 0.46 -3.66
N GLU A 169 9.19 0.35 -4.75
CA GLU A 169 8.68 0.08 -6.10
C GLU A 169 8.00 -1.30 -6.20
N GLU A 170 8.55 -2.32 -5.54
CA GLU A 170 7.93 -3.65 -5.48
C GLU A 170 6.61 -3.62 -4.71
N MET A 171 6.54 -2.88 -3.60
CA MET A 171 5.31 -2.72 -2.81
C MET A 171 4.24 -1.95 -3.61
N LEU A 172 4.60 -0.78 -4.16
CA LEU A 172 3.71 0.04 -4.98
C LEU A 172 3.27 -0.72 -6.24
N GLY A 173 4.19 -1.47 -6.87
CA GLY A 173 3.90 -2.29 -8.05
C GLY A 173 2.80 -3.33 -7.82
N LYS A 174 2.81 -4.01 -6.67
CA LYS A 174 1.72 -4.93 -6.28
C LYS A 174 0.37 -4.22 -6.18
N MET A 175 0.37 -3.01 -5.60
CA MET A 175 -0.86 -2.23 -5.41
C MET A 175 -1.41 -1.69 -6.74
N VAL A 176 -0.53 -1.20 -7.62
CA VAL A 176 -0.88 -0.79 -8.99
C VAL A 176 -1.40 -1.97 -9.81
N GLN A 177 -0.76 -3.13 -9.71
CA GLN A 177 -1.23 -4.34 -10.39
C GLN A 177 -2.63 -4.75 -9.91
N ARG A 178 -2.90 -4.60 -8.61
CA ARG A 178 -4.24 -4.84 -8.03
C ARG A 178 -5.28 -3.88 -8.62
N MET A 179 -4.97 -2.58 -8.74
CA MET A 179 -5.84 -1.59 -9.40
C MET A 179 -6.12 -1.99 -10.85
N ARG A 180 -5.09 -2.37 -11.60
CA ARG A 180 -5.24 -2.82 -13.00
C ARG A 180 -6.17 -4.01 -13.14
N ALA A 181 -6.09 -4.96 -12.22
CA ALA A 181 -6.98 -6.12 -12.20
C ALA A 181 -8.44 -5.74 -11.90
N LYS A 182 -8.66 -4.67 -11.12
CA LYS A 182 -10.00 -4.13 -10.85
C LYS A 182 -10.57 -3.29 -11.99
N LEU A 183 -9.71 -2.60 -12.73
CA LEU A 183 -10.08 -1.86 -13.94
C LEU A 183 -10.24 -2.84 -15.11
N THR A 184 -11.31 -3.62 -15.11
CA THR A 184 -11.61 -4.59 -16.16
C THR A 184 -11.72 -3.94 -17.56
N PRO A 185 -11.62 -4.71 -18.65
CA PRO A 185 -11.86 -4.17 -19.99
C PRO A 185 -13.23 -3.49 -20.13
N GLU A 186 -14.25 -4.00 -19.44
CA GLU A 186 -15.58 -3.40 -19.39
C GLU A 186 -15.55 -2.01 -18.75
N ILE A 187 -14.93 -1.86 -17.56
CA ILE A 187 -14.80 -0.56 -16.87
C ILE A 187 -14.07 0.44 -17.78
N ARG A 188 -12.97 0.02 -18.41
CA ARG A 188 -12.21 0.90 -19.32
C ARG A 188 -13.00 1.26 -20.57
N GLY A 189 -13.75 0.32 -21.13
CA GLY A 189 -14.66 0.58 -22.25
C GLY A 189 -15.72 1.63 -21.90
N ARG A 190 -16.41 1.45 -20.77
CA ARG A 190 -17.40 2.42 -20.28
C ARG A 190 -16.80 3.81 -20.00
N ALA A 191 -15.53 3.88 -19.54
CA ALA A 191 -14.84 5.16 -19.37
C ALA A 191 -14.61 5.84 -20.72
N SER A 192 -14.11 5.09 -21.72
CA SER A 192 -13.91 5.56 -23.09
C SER A 192 -15.21 6.05 -23.72
N ASP A 193 -16.33 5.34 -23.57
CA ASP A 193 -17.66 5.73 -24.06
C ASP A 193 -18.13 7.06 -23.46
N ARG A 194 -17.63 7.42 -22.26
CA ARG A 194 -17.88 8.71 -21.61
C ARG A 194 -16.83 9.78 -21.90
N GLY A 195 -15.86 9.48 -22.77
CA GLY A 195 -14.77 10.39 -23.11
C GLY A 195 -13.73 10.55 -22.01
N LEU A 196 -13.63 9.61 -21.07
CA LEU A 196 -12.64 9.62 -20.00
C LEU A 196 -11.48 8.68 -20.31
N SER A 197 -10.23 9.15 -20.14
CA SER A 197 -9.09 8.28 -20.00
C SER A 197 -9.15 7.54 -18.63
N THR A 198 -8.35 6.49 -18.47
CA THR A 198 -8.24 5.81 -17.15
C THR A 198 -7.80 6.79 -16.06
N HIS A 199 -6.89 7.70 -16.39
CA HIS A 199 -6.43 8.74 -15.48
C HIS A 199 -7.56 9.66 -15.03
N GLN A 200 -8.37 10.14 -15.98
CA GLN A 200 -9.51 10.99 -15.69
C GLN A 200 -10.60 10.28 -14.89
N LEU A 201 -10.85 8.99 -15.20
CA LEU A 201 -11.76 8.16 -14.42
C LEU A 201 -11.33 8.06 -12.96
N LEU A 202 -10.06 7.72 -12.71
CA LEU A 202 -9.52 7.61 -11.34
C LEU A 202 -9.51 8.98 -10.64
N THR A 203 -9.25 10.06 -11.38
CA THR A 203 -9.32 11.43 -10.86
C THR A 203 -10.71 11.74 -10.35
N LEU A 204 -11.74 11.56 -11.18
CA LEU A 204 -13.13 11.80 -10.78
C LEU A 204 -13.57 10.88 -9.63
N ALA A 205 -13.22 9.59 -9.72
CA ALA A 205 -13.55 8.61 -8.68
C ALA A 205 -12.90 8.96 -7.33
N SER A 206 -11.66 9.46 -7.32
CA SER A 206 -10.97 9.87 -6.10
C SER A 206 -11.63 11.07 -5.40
N ILE A 207 -12.18 11.99 -6.17
CA ILE A 207 -12.92 13.13 -5.63
C ILE A 207 -14.24 12.65 -5.04
N ILE A 208 -14.99 11.79 -5.75
CA ILE A 208 -16.24 11.19 -5.26
C ILE A 208 -15.99 10.42 -3.97
N GLU A 209 -14.91 9.61 -3.91
CA GLU A 209 -14.54 8.83 -2.73
C GLU A 209 -14.30 9.71 -1.50
N ARG A 210 -13.66 10.85 -1.70
CA ARG A 210 -13.29 11.76 -0.61
C ARG A 210 -14.45 12.67 -0.17
N GLU A 211 -15.43 12.92 -1.03
CA GLU A 211 -16.64 13.70 -0.71
C GLU A 211 -17.70 12.86 -0.02
N ALA A 212 -17.90 11.61 -0.47
CA ALA A 212 -18.99 10.77 0.03
C ALA A 212 -18.70 10.27 1.45
N VAL A 213 -19.45 10.77 2.42
CA VAL A 213 -19.43 10.24 3.80
C VAL A 213 -20.16 8.91 3.88
N VAL A 214 -21.25 8.75 3.12
CA VAL A 214 -22.02 7.51 2.98
C VAL A 214 -22.03 7.06 1.51
N LYS A 215 -21.81 5.77 1.29
CA LYS A 215 -21.61 5.21 -0.07
C LYS A 215 -22.84 5.37 -0.96
N ASP A 216 -24.06 5.33 -0.39
CA ASP A 216 -25.33 5.51 -1.11
C ASP A 216 -25.38 6.84 -1.89
N GLU A 217 -24.63 7.86 -1.46
CA GLU A 217 -24.63 9.18 -2.10
C GLU A 217 -23.58 9.33 -3.21
N GLN A 218 -22.68 8.37 -3.40
CA GLN A 218 -21.61 8.47 -4.41
C GLN A 218 -22.15 8.72 -5.82
N ARG A 219 -23.25 8.07 -6.21
CA ARG A 219 -23.87 8.29 -7.53
C ARG A 219 -24.53 9.68 -7.65
N LEU A 220 -25.07 10.23 -6.56
CA LEU A 220 -25.63 11.58 -6.53
C LEU A 220 -24.53 12.64 -6.61
N ILE A 221 -23.45 12.47 -5.84
CA ILE A 221 -22.26 13.34 -5.88
C ILE A 221 -21.62 13.29 -7.27
N SER A 222 -21.48 12.10 -7.85
CA SER A 222 -21.04 11.92 -9.23
C SER A 222 -21.89 12.70 -10.22
N ALA A 223 -23.23 12.66 -10.06
CA ALA A 223 -24.14 13.42 -10.93
C ALA A 223 -23.91 14.93 -10.85
N VAL A 224 -23.67 15.46 -9.64
CA VAL A 224 -23.34 16.89 -9.47
C VAL A 224 -22.07 17.23 -10.21
N PHE A 225 -20.99 16.45 -10.05
CA PHE A 225 -19.73 16.71 -10.74
C PHE A 225 -19.86 16.60 -12.25
N TRP A 226 -20.55 15.58 -12.79
CA TRP A 226 -20.82 15.45 -14.22
C TRP A 226 -21.65 16.63 -14.77
N ASN A 227 -22.66 17.08 -14.03
CA ASN A 227 -23.47 18.23 -14.44
C ASN A 227 -22.65 19.51 -14.47
N ARG A 228 -21.78 19.72 -13.50
CA ARG A 228 -20.84 20.87 -13.46
C ARG A 228 -19.83 20.82 -14.61
N LEU A 229 -19.20 19.64 -14.86
CA LEU A 229 -18.26 19.46 -15.95
C LEU A 229 -18.89 19.77 -17.31
N LYS A 230 -20.14 19.33 -17.54
CA LYS A 230 -20.87 19.58 -18.79
C LYS A 230 -21.10 21.06 -19.10
N ILE A 231 -21.23 21.90 -18.08
CA ILE A 231 -21.48 23.35 -18.25
C ILE A 231 -20.25 24.20 -17.95
N GLY A 232 -19.07 23.58 -17.77
CA GLY A 232 -17.82 24.31 -17.47
C GLY A 232 -17.79 24.95 -16.08
N MET A 233 -18.64 24.49 -15.16
CA MET A 233 -18.68 25.00 -13.78
C MET A 233 -17.55 24.37 -12.96
N PRO A 234 -16.79 25.13 -12.12
CA PRO A 234 -15.81 24.62 -11.20
C PRO A 234 -16.38 23.53 -10.28
N LEU A 235 -15.62 22.45 -10.00
CA LEU A 235 -16.10 21.36 -9.16
C LEU A 235 -16.26 21.79 -7.69
N GLN A 236 -15.43 22.71 -7.20
CA GLN A 236 -15.48 23.25 -5.84
C GLN A 236 -15.53 22.16 -4.78
N ALA A 237 -14.64 21.19 -4.92
CA ALA A 237 -14.53 20.04 -4.03
C ALA A 237 -13.45 20.30 -2.97
N ASP A 238 -13.83 20.43 -1.72
CA ASP A 238 -12.92 20.68 -0.59
C ASP A 238 -11.73 19.68 -0.55
N PRO A 239 -11.93 18.36 -0.78
CA PRO A 239 -10.83 17.41 -0.76
C PRO A 239 -9.69 17.71 -1.75
N THR A 240 -9.99 18.36 -2.88
CA THR A 240 -8.95 18.74 -3.86
C THR A 240 -8.03 19.82 -3.32
N VAL A 241 -8.58 20.77 -2.56
CA VAL A 241 -7.81 21.80 -1.87
C VAL A 241 -7.06 21.21 -0.68
N GLN A 242 -7.72 20.34 0.11
CA GLN A 242 -7.05 19.63 1.22
C GLN A 242 -5.81 18.89 0.74
N TYR A 243 -5.90 18.20 -0.40
CA TYR A 243 -4.77 17.53 -1.04
C TYR A 243 -3.67 18.52 -1.43
N ALA A 244 -4.03 19.64 -2.09
CA ALA A 244 -3.10 20.66 -2.54
C ALA A 244 -2.28 21.30 -1.39
N VAL A 245 -2.90 21.47 -0.22
CA VAL A 245 -2.25 22.08 0.97
C VAL A 245 -1.78 21.06 2.00
N ALA A 246 -1.77 19.78 1.67
CA ALA A 246 -1.39 18.67 2.56
C ALA A 246 -2.15 18.68 3.91
N LYS A 247 -3.43 19.03 3.88
CA LYS A 247 -4.34 19.07 5.04
C LYS A 247 -5.40 17.98 4.99
N GLU A 248 -4.99 16.74 4.81
CA GLU A 248 -5.93 15.62 4.66
C GLU A 248 -7.02 15.64 5.75
N ARG A 249 -8.29 15.66 5.32
CA ARG A 249 -9.49 15.60 6.18
C ARG A 249 -9.58 16.70 7.25
N ARG A 250 -8.87 17.82 7.09
CA ARG A 250 -8.94 18.98 7.99
C ARG A 250 -9.76 20.11 7.40
N ALA A 251 -10.30 20.96 8.29
CA ALA A 251 -11.05 22.13 7.88
C ALA A 251 -10.14 23.09 7.09
N LEU A 252 -10.70 23.64 6.00
CA LEU A 252 -10.04 24.64 5.16
C LEU A 252 -10.34 26.05 5.65
N SER A 253 -9.33 26.90 5.65
CA SER A 253 -9.47 28.34 5.83
C SER A 253 -9.83 29.02 4.51
N ARG A 254 -10.26 30.30 4.58
CA ARG A 254 -10.48 31.12 3.37
C ARG A 254 -9.21 31.27 2.53
N ALA A 255 -8.04 31.34 3.19
CA ALA A 255 -6.75 31.42 2.50
C ALA A 255 -6.45 30.13 1.74
N ASP A 256 -6.73 28.97 2.32
CA ASP A 256 -6.56 27.69 1.63
C ASP A 256 -7.43 27.59 0.36
N LEU A 257 -8.67 28.07 0.41
CA LEU A 257 -9.58 28.07 -0.74
C LEU A 257 -9.16 29.03 -1.85
N ALA A 258 -8.32 30.03 -1.54
CA ALA A 258 -7.87 31.07 -2.47
C ALA A 258 -6.49 30.77 -3.09
N ILE A 259 -5.85 29.63 -2.77
CA ILE A 259 -4.52 29.33 -3.32
C ILE A 259 -4.58 29.12 -4.84
N ASP A 260 -3.58 29.64 -5.55
CA ASP A 260 -3.39 29.31 -6.96
C ASP A 260 -2.58 28.01 -7.07
N HIS A 261 -3.30 26.88 -7.17
CA HIS A 261 -2.72 25.55 -7.27
C HIS A 261 -3.52 24.72 -8.27
N PRO A 262 -2.89 23.94 -9.17
CA PRO A 262 -3.60 23.17 -10.21
C PRO A 262 -4.67 22.21 -9.68
N PHE A 263 -4.53 21.74 -8.46
CA PHE A 263 -5.55 20.90 -7.79
C PHE A 263 -6.68 21.72 -7.14
N ASN A 264 -6.63 23.05 -7.10
CA ASN A 264 -7.71 23.86 -6.53
C ASN A 264 -8.90 23.95 -7.49
N THR A 265 -9.89 23.11 -7.31
CA THR A 265 -11.12 23.08 -8.11
C THR A 265 -12.10 24.21 -7.80
N TYR A 266 -11.77 25.15 -6.90
CA TYR A 266 -12.47 26.42 -6.74
C TYR A 266 -11.94 27.46 -7.73
N ALA A 267 -10.62 27.44 -8.00
CA ALA A 267 -9.95 28.37 -8.90
C ALA A 267 -9.96 27.89 -10.36
N HIS A 268 -9.86 26.58 -10.59
CA HIS A 268 -9.75 25.98 -11.91
C HIS A 268 -10.96 25.12 -12.23
N ALA A 269 -11.57 25.34 -13.39
CA ALA A 269 -12.69 24.53 -13.90
C ALA A 269 -12.17 23.20 -14.51
N GLY A 270 -13.01 22.18 -14.51
CA GLY A 270 -12.66 20.86 -15.01
C GLY A 270 -12.10 19.93 -13.93
N LEU A 271 -11.55 18.78 -14.37
CA LEU A 271 -10.85 17.86 -13.47
C LEU A 271 -9.47 18.41 -13.12
N PRO A 272 -8.97 18.19 -11.89
CA PRO A 272 -7.60 18.50 -11.53
C PRO A 272 -6.60 17.61 -12.30
N PRO A 273 -5.29 17.90 -12.24
CA PRO A 273 -4.27 17.18 -13.02
C PRO A 273 -4.17 15.68 -12.73
N GLY A 274 -4.74 15.18 -11.64
CA GLY A 274 -4.72 13.77 -11.27
C GLY A 274 -5.56 13.44 -10.05
N PRO A 275 -5.60 12.16 -9.68
CA PRO A 275 -6.29 11.70 -8.48
C PRO A 275 -5.71 12.33 -7.21
N ILE A 276 -6.55 12.43 -6.17
CA ILE A 276 -6.21 13.00 -4.86
C ILE A 276 -6.19 11.96 -3.74
N ALA A 277 -6.58 10.74 -4.03
CA ALA A 277 -6.61 9.61 -3.10
C ALA A 277 -6.90 8.32 -3.88
N SER A 278 -6.79 7.18 -3.22
CA SER A 278 -7.09 5.85 -3.77
C SER A 278 -8.61 5.57 -3.74
N PRO A 279 -9.31 5.54 -4.88
CA PRO A 279 -10.74 5.27 -4.91
C PRO A 279 -11.04 3.79 -4.74
N GLY A 280 -12.14 3.48 -4.05
CA GLY A 280 -12.72 2.14 -4.02
C GLY A 280 -13.47 1.81 -5.33
N LEU A 281 -13.85 0.54 -5.49
CA LEU A 281 -14.55 0.09 -6.69
C LEU A 281 -15.92 0.78 -6.84
N GLU A 282 -16.61 1.05 -5.74
CA GLU A 282 -17.91 1.71 -5.74
C GLU A 282 -17.82 3.15 -6.26
N ALA A 283 -16.79 3.90 -5.85
CA ALA A 283 -16.56 5.26 -6.37
C ALA A 283 -16.18 5.26 -7.86
N ILE A 284 -15.40 4.27 -8.32
CA ILE A 284 -15.08 4.07 -9.74
C ILE A 284 -16.36 3.78 -10.54
N GLN A 285 -17.23 2.93 -10.02
CA GLN A 285 -18.53 2.63 -10.65
C GLN A 285 -19.45 3.85 -10.63
N ALA A 286 -19.49 4.60 -9.52
CA ALA A 286 -20.28 5.82 -9.42
C ALA A 286 -19.82 6.91 -10.41
N ALA A 287 -18.51 7.03 -10.66
CA ALA A 287 -17.98 7.92 -11.68
C ALA A 287 -18.46 7.54 -13.09
N LEU A 288 -18.66 6.24 -13.36
CA LEU A 288 -19.17 5.71 -14.62
C LEU A 288 -20.68 5.69 -14.72
N ASP A 289 -21.39 5.71 -13.60
CA ASP A 289 -22.85 5.59 -13.56
C ASP A 289 -23.47 6.61 -12.58
N PRO A 290 -23.40 7.93 -12.93
CA PRO A 290 -24.00 8.97 -12.13
C PRO A 290 -25.53 8.79 -12.08
N ALA A 291 -26.16 9.20 -10.98
CA ALA A 291 -27.61 9.21 -10.88
C ALA A 291 -28.23 10.12 -11.96
N PRO A 292 -29.39 9.77 -12.52
CA PRO A 292 -30.04 10.54 -13.59
C PRO A 292 -30.79 11.78 -13.04
N VAL A 293 -30.04 12.66 -12.37
CA VAL A 293 -30.57 13.87 -11.69
C VAL A 293 -29.87 15.13 -12.20
N LYS A 294 -30.50 16.30 -12.02
CA LYS A 294 -29.99 17.60 -12.49
C LYS A 294 -29.39 18.45 -11.37
N TYR A 295 -28.98 17.85 -10.26
CA TYR A 295 -28.38 18.59 -9.15
C TYR A 295 -27.06 19.24 -9.57
N LEU A 296 -26.83 20.45 -9.09
CA LEU A 296 -25.58 21.22 -9.27
C LEU A 296 -24.88 21.52 -7.95
N TYR A 297 -25.58 21.35 -6.82
CA TYR A 297 -25.08 21.69 -5.51
C TYR A 297 -25.42 20.61 -4.49
N PHE A 298 -24.55 20.48 -3.48
CA PHE A 298 -24.85 19.73 -2.27
C PHE A 298 -24.23 20.43 -1.05
N VAL A 299 -24.78 20.18 0.12
CA VAL A 299 -24.27 20.67 1.41
C VAL A 299 -24.47 19.60 2.47
N ALA A 300 -23.47 19.45 3.34
CA ALA A 300 -23.53 18.49 4.43
C ALA A 300 -24.67 18.78 5.40
N ARG A 301 -25.38 17.73 5.82
CA ARG A 301 -26.40 17.73 6.86
C ARG A 301 -25.82 17.21 8.19
N ASP A 302 -26.62 17.30 9.27
CA ASP A 302 -26.20 16.86 10.61
C ASP A 302 -26.13 15.33 10.76
N ASP A 303 -26.82 14.59 9.89
CA ASP A 303 -26.89 13.12 9.86
C ASP A 303 -25.79 12.46 8.99
N ARG A 304 -24.71 13.16 8.72
CA ARG A 304 -23.60 12.73 7.85
C ARG A 304 -23.98 12.52 6.38
N ARG A 305 -25.16 12.95 5.96
CA ARG A 305 -25.65 12.95 4.58
C ARG A 305 -25.58 14.35 3.98
N HIS A 306 -25.89 14.42 2.68
CA HIS A 306 -25.95 15.69 1.96
C HIS A 306 -27.38 16.05 1.57
N HIS A 307 -27.64 17.36 1.49
CA HIS A 307 -28.79 17.91 0.82
C HIS A 307 -28.39 18.36 -0.58
N PHE A 308 -29.10 17.86 -1.60
CA PHE A 308 -28.82 18.14 -3.01
C PHE A 308 -29.80 19.19 -3.53
N SER A 309 -29.32 20.13 -4.36
CA SER A 309 -30.09 21.24 -4.91
C SER A 309 -29.78 21.45 -6.38
N MET A 310 -30.76 21.91 -7.15
CA MET A 310 -30.60 22.26 -8.56
C MET A 310 -30.16 23.71 -8.78
N THR A 311 -30.55 24.61 -7.87
CA THR A 311 -30.28 26.06 -7.97
C THR A 311 -29.43 26.56 -6.81
N VAL A 312 -28.75 27.70 -7.02
CA VAL A 312 -27.97 28.37 -5.97
C VAL A 312 -28.86 28.90 -4.85
N GLN A 313 -30.09 29.30 -5.17
CA GLN A 313 -31.07 29.76 -4.18
C GLN A 313 -31.48 28.66 -3.22
N GLU A 314 -31.82 27.47 -3.74
CA GLU A 314 -32.12 26.28 -2.92
C GLU A 314 -30.92 25.88 -2.06
N HIS A 315 -29.71 25.91 -2.64
CA HIS A 315 -28.47 25.61 -1.93
C HIS A 315 -28.24 26.57 -0.76
N ASN A 316 -28.34 27.90 -1.00
CA ASN A 316 -28.13 28.90 0.03
C ASN A 316 -29.18 28.79 1.16
N ALA A 317 -30.44 28.48 0.83
CA ALA A 317 -31.47 28.20 1.83
C ALA A 317 -31.13 26.96 2.67
N ALA A 318 -30.62 25.89 2.06
CA ALA A 318 -30.16 24.70 2.76
C ALA A 318 -28.96 24.99 3.65
N VAL A 319 -27.94 25.71 3.15
CA VAL A 319 -26.75 26.13 3.92
C VAL A 319 -27.18 26.91 5.17
N THR A 320 -28.12 27.88 5.03
CA THR A 320 -28.63 28.65 6.16
C THR A 320 -29.31 27.76 7.17
N ARG A 321 -30.19 26.84 6.74
CA ARG A 321 -30.89 25.88 7.60
C ARG A 321 -29.91 25.03 8.41
N TYR A 322 -28.92 24.41 7.77
CA TYR A 322 -27.99 23.49 8.44
C TYR A 322 -26.89 24.20 9.26
N ARG A 323 -26.59 25.47 8.98
CA ARG A 323 -25.72 26.29 9.86
C ARG A 323 -26.42 26.70 11.15
N LEU A 324 -27.73 26.92 11.12
CA LEU A 324 -28.51 27.31 12.30
C LEU A 324 -28.77 26.10 13.23
N SER A 325 -28.89 24.87 12.69
CA SER A 325 -29.06 23.66 13.50
C SER A 325 -27.80 23.25 14.30
N ARG A 326 -26.63 23.80 13.95
CA ARG A 326 -25.36 23.52 14.65
C ARG A 326 -25.00 24.54 15.74
N ARG A 327 -25.86 25.54 15.99
CA ARG A 327 -25.74 26.50 17.09
C ARG A 327 -26.61 26.13 18.25
#